data_ae22b10330a587501bd12caeb7eeb367
#
_entry.id   ae22b10330a587501bd12caeb7eeb367
#
_cell.length_a   1.000
_cell.length_b   1.000
_cell.length_c   1.000
_cell.angle_alpha   90.00
_cell.angle_beta   90.00
_cell.angle_gamma   90.00
#
_symmetry.space_group_name_H-M   'P 1'
#
loop_
_entity.id
_entity.type
_entity.pdbx_description
1 polymer ?
#
loop_
_entity_poly.entity_id
_entity_poly.type
_entity_poly.pdbx_seq_one_letter_code
_entity_poly.pdbx_strand_id
1 'polypeptide(L)'
;MQFFRILIILFIFSISSHVFADEAKNWLKTEIDKIIYAYQNNDLPSENRFLMIEQTINNNFAGSGIAKFVAGKSWNGASKDTKLEYIKLFKRHLALNIASLMQGYSNQNYELTNSKYDEKNKVSLIDMEVYSDTGSIQVTWRVKKSKDRYFVIDLLVADISLVVTKRSEFNSMLKTVDYNLDKFNKKLIAQNDLSYSKLLN
;
A
#
# COMPACT_ATOMS: atom_id res chain seq x y z
N MET A 1 39.52 -5.37 29.54
CA MET A 1 38.26 -6.16 29.43
C MET A 1 36.99 -5.32 29.23
N GLN A 2 36.86 -4.09 29.71
CA GLN A 2 35.68 -3.23 29.50
C GLN A 2 35.53 -2.74 28.07
N PHE A 3 36.61 -2.41 27.37
CA PHE A 3 36.56 -1.97 25.96
C PHE A 3 36.07 -3.04 25.00
N PHE A 4 36.36 -4.31 25.26
CA PHE A 4 35.90 -5.42 24.43
C PHE A 4 34.39 -5.71 24.59
N ARG A 5 33.81 -5.45 25.76
CA ARG A 5 32.38 -5.57 26.01
C ARG A 5 31.56 -4.46 25.31
N ILE A 6 32.08 -3.24 25.24
CA ILE A 6 31.46 -2.13 24.58
C ILE A 6 31.45 -2.34 23.05
N LEU A 7 32.52 -2.91 22.49
CA LEU A 7 32.59 -3.22 21.07
C LEU A 7 31.57 -4.29 20.63
N ILE A 8 31.36 -5.32 21.46
CA ILE A 8 30.36 -6.37 21.21
C ILE A 8 28.94 -5.81 21.26
N ILE A 9 28.64 -4.89 22.19
CA ILE A 9 27.29 -4.28 22.29
C ILE A 9 26.99 -3.38 21.08
N LEU A 10 27.95 -2.62 20.57
CA LEU A 10 27.83 -1.81 19.36
C LEU A 10 27.62 -2.67 18.09
N PHE A 11 28.27 -3.84 18.03
CA PHE A 11 28.13 -4.76 16.90
C PHE A 11 26.75 -5.45 16.86
N ILE A 12 26.17 -5.77 18.03
CA ILE A 12 24.82 -6.37 18.14
C ILE A 12 23.73 -5.38 17.72
N PHE A 13 23.89 -4.06 17.97
CA PHE A 13 22.92 -3.05 17.56
C PHE A 13 22.88 -2.83 16.03
N SER A 14 24.03 -2.94 15.36
CA SER A 14 24.10 -2.81 13.89
C SER A 14 23.49 -4.00 13.14
N ILE A 15 23.47 -5.19 13.72
CA ILE A 15 22.90 -6.40 13.10
C ILE A 15 21.36 -6.34 13.11
N SER A 16 20.74 -5.76 14.13
CA SER A 16 19.28 -5.75 14.29
C SER A 16 18.56 -5.00 13.15
N SER A 17 19.11 -3.86 12.72
CA SER A 17 18.46 -3.03 11.69
C SER A 17 18.45 -3.69 10.31
N HIS A 18 19.49 -4.40 9.95
CA HIS A 18 19.59 -5.13 8.69
C HIS A 18 18.63 -6.33 8.65
N VAL A 19 18.52 -7.07 9.75
CA VAL A 19 17.61 -8.22 9.85
C VAL A 19 16.15 -7.79 9.64
N PHE A 20 15.71 -6.71 10.26
CA PHE A 20 14.34 -6.21 10.09
C PHE A 20 14.04 -5.72 8.67
N ALA A 21 15.01 -5.08 8.01
CA ALA A 21 14.86 -4.64 6.63
C ALA A 21 14.74 -5.83 5.69
N ASP A 22 15.56 -6.85 5.87
CA ASP A 22 15.57 -8.05 5.01
C ASP A 22 14.31 -8.91 5.20
N GLU A 23 13.82 -9.09 6.44
CA GLU A 23 12.56 -9.77 6.70
C GLU A 23 11.38 -9.06 6.03
N ALA A 24 11.31 -7.72 6.12
CA ALA A 24 10.27 -6.92 5.48
C ALA A 24 10.35 -7.00 3.94
N LYS A 25 11.57 -6.99 3.37
CA LYS A 25 11.83 -7.15 1.93
C LYS A 25 11.36 -8.52 1.42
N ASN A 26 11.70 -9.59 2.15
CA ASN A 26 11.31 -10.95 1.78
C ASN A 26 9.79 -11.15 1.85
N TRP A 27 9.16 -10.62 2.90
CA TRP A 27 7.71 -10.61 3.01
C TRP A 27 7.05 -9.86 1.85
N LEU A 28 7.53 -8.63 1.55
CA LEU A 28 6.99 -7.82 0.48
C LEU A 28 7.13 -8.51 -0.89
N LYS A 29 8.29 -9.12 -1.15
CA LYS A 29 8.51 -9.89 -2.38
C LYS A 29 7.46 -10.98 -2.55
N THR A 30 7.21 -11.74 -1.48
CA THR A 30 6.20 -12.81 -1.50
C THR A 30 4.79 -12.27 -1.84
N GLU A 31 4.43 -11.10 -1.33
CA GLU A 31 3.10 -10.51 -1.60
C GLU A 31 3.00 -9.94 -3.02
N ILE A 32 4.08 -9.35 -3.54
CA ILE A 32 4.15 -8.87 -4.94
C ILE A 32 4.07 -10.06 -5.90
N ASP A 33 4.87 -11.12 -5.67
CA ASP A 33 4.91 -12.30 -6.54
C ASP A 33 3.53 -12.96 -6.68
N LYS A 34 2.72 -13.00 -5.60
CA LYS A 34 1.34 -13.52 -5.67
C LYS A 34 0.47 -12.74 -6.65
N ILE A 35 0.57 -11.42 -6.65
CA ILE A 35 -0.21 -10.56 -7.56
C ILE A 35 0.29 -10.73 -8.99
N ILE A 36 1.60 -10.70 -9.20
CA ILE A 36 2.20 -10.89 -10.52
C ILE A 36 1.80 -12.25 -11.11
N TYR A 37 1.91 -13.33 -10.34
CA TYR A 37 1.50 -14.66 -10.77
C TYR A 37 0.04 -14.72 -11.24
N ALA A 38 -0.86 -14.02 -10.52
CA ALA A 38 -2.27 -13.95 -10.92
C ALA A 38 -2.48 -13.24 -12.27
N TYR A 39 -1.63 -12.28 -12.62
CA TYR A 39 -1.71 -11.56 -13.89
C TYR A 39 -0.93 -12.24 -15.03
N GLN A 40 0.04 -13.07 -14.72
CA GLN A 40 0.73 -13.92 -15.70
C GLN A 40 -0.12 -15.14 -16.12
N ASN A 41 -1.05 -15.55 -15.28
CA ASN A 41 -1.96 -16.65 -15.58
C ASN A 41 -3.16 -16.15 -16.39
N ASN A 42 -3.08 -16.27 -17.71
CA ASN A 42 -4.11 -15.82 -18.66
C ASN A 42 -5.46 -16.52 -18.49
N ASP A 43 -5.50 -17.71 -17.89
CA ASP A 43 -6.73 -18.48 -17.66
C ASP A 43 -7.53 -17.97 -16.46
N LEU A 44 -6.94 -17.08 -15.63
CA LEU A 44 -7.60 -16.57 -14.45
C LEU A 44 -8.58 -15.41 -14.83
N PRO A 45 -9.90 -15.56 -14.56
CA PRO A 45 -10.87 -14.51 -14.84
C PRO A 45 -10.53 -13.16 -14.17
N SER A 46 -10.87 -12.05 -14.81
CA SER A 46 -10.62 -10.69 -14.29
C SER A 46 -11.18 -10.48 -12.89
N GLU A 47 -12.35 -11.06 -12.59
CA GLU A 47 -12.94 -11.03 -11.25
C GLU A 47 -12.04 -11.70 -10.21
N ASN A 48 -11.48 -12.88 -10.52
CA ASN A 48 -10.61 -13.61 -9.59
C ASN A 48 -9.29 -12.85 -9.36
N ARG A 49 -8.71 -12.24 -10.40
CA ARG A 49 -7.55 -11.37 -10.28
C ARG A 49 -7.83 -10.18 -9.36
N PHE A 50 -9.00 -9.54 -9.54
CA PHE A 50 -9.42 -8.44 -8.68
C PHE A 50 -9.58 -8.89 -7.21
N LEU A 51 -10.23 -10.03 -6.96
CA LEU A 51 -10.41 -10.58 -5.61
C LEU A 51 -9.06 -10.83 -4.91
N MET A 52 -8.05 -11.29 -5.63
CA MET A 52 -6.71 -11.47 -5.06
C MET A 52 -6.08 -10.13 -4.66
N ILE A 53 -6.21 -9.08 -5.47
CA ILE A 53 -5.76 -7.73 -5.11
C ILE A 53 -6.54 -7.21 -3.90
N GLU A 54 -7.86 -7.34 -3.90
CA GLU A 54 -8.71 -6.87 -2.80
C GLU A 54 -8.35 -7.56 -1.48
N GLN A 55 -8.10 -8.87 -1.51
CA GLN A 55 -7.61 -9.61 -0.34
C GLN A 55 -6.24 -9.14 0.11
N THR A 56 -5.32 -8.89 -0.82
CA THR A 56 -3.98 -8.38 -0.50
C THR A 56 -4.07 -7.01 0.16
N ILE A 57 -4.88 -6.09 -0.37
CA ILE A 57 -5.12 -4.78 0.25
C ILE A 57 -5.73 -4.91 1.64
N ASN A 58 -6.72 -5.79 1.80
CA ASN A 58 -7.38 -6.00 3.08
C ASN A 58 -6.46 -6.55 4.16
N ASN A 59 -5.54 -7.43 3.79
CA ASN A 59 -4.68 -8.16 4.73
C ASN A 59 -3.34 -7.45 4.98
N ASN A 60 -2.77 -6.82 3.97
CA ASN A 60 -1.37 -6.41 3.95
C ASN A 60 -1.16 -4.89 3.93
N PHE A 61 -2.22 -4.10 3.81
CA PHE A 61 -2.13 -2.64 3.95
C PHE A 61 -2.66 -2.19 5.31
N ALA A 62 -2.08 -1.13 5.86
CA ALA A 62 -2.58 -0.48 7.07
C ALA A 62 -3.86 0.34 6.76
N GLY A 63 -4.81 -0.29 6.06
CA GLY A 63 -5.92 0.36 5.37
C GLY A 63 -6.77 1.26 6.26
N SER A 64 -7.03 0.89 7.52
CA SER A 64 -7.78 1.74 8.45
C SER A 64 -7.01 3.01 8.83
N GLY A 65 -5.69 2.91 9.03
CA GLY A 65 -4.83 4.06 9.32
C GLY A 65 -4.71 4.99 8.13
N ILE A 66 -4.52 4.44 6.93
CA ILE A 66 -4.44 5.19 5.68
C ILE A 66 -5.79 5.87 5.39
N ALA A 67 -6.91 5.16 5.51
CA ALA A 67 -8.26 5.70 5.32
C ALA A 67 -8.51 6.91 6.25
N LYS A 68 -8.21 6.76 7.55
CA LYS A 68 -8.31 7.86 8.52
C LYS A 68 -7.47 9.07 8.11
N PHE A 69 -6.23 8.85 7.70
CA PHE A 69 -5.33 9.92 7.25
C PHE A 69 -5.90 10.63 6.01
N VAL A 70 -6.40 9.87 5.03
CA VAL A 70 -6.96 10.39 3.77
C VAL A 70 -8.26 11.15 3.99
N ALA A 71 -9.16 10.69 4.89
CA ALA A 71 -10.40 11.40 5.25
C ALA A 71 -10.15 12.79 5.90
N GLY A 72 -8.98 12.98 6.51
CA GLY A 72 -8.59 14.25 7.11
C GLY A 72 -9.61 14.77 8.12
N LYS A 73 -10.04 16.03 7.96
CA LYS A 73 -10.99 16.69 8.90
C LYS A 73 -12.38 16.04 8.93
N SER A 74 -12.80 15.40 7.83
CA SER A 74 -14.10 14.72 7.74
C SER A 74 -14.20 13.52 8.69
N TRP A 75 -13.07 12.96 9.11
CA TRP A 75 -13.04 11.81 10.01
C TRP A 75 -13.64 12.13 11.38
N ASN A 76 -13.27 13.27 12.00
CA ASN A 76 -13.60 13.52 13.42
C ASN A 76 -15.09 13.69 13.66
N GLY A 77 -15.83 14.30 12.73
CA GLY A 77 -17.28 14.54 12.86
C GLY A 77 -18.18 13.36 12.47
N ALA A 78 -17.63 12.27 11.93
CA ALA A 78 -18.40 11.14 11.46
C ALA A 78 -18.73 10.13 12.58
N SER A 79 -19.87 9.44 12.46
CA SER A 79 -20.26 8.33 13.35
C SER A 79 -19.30 7.14 13.21
N LYS A 80 -19.37 6.21 14.16
CA LYS A 80 -18.59 4.97 14.11
C LYS A 80 -18.93 4.15 12.86
N ASP A 81 -20.20 4.04 12.54
CA ASP A 81 -20.68 3.24 11.41
C ASP A 81 -20.28 3.85 10.08
N THR A 82 -20.43 5.19 9.92
CA THR A 82 -19.92 5.93 8.76
C THR A 82 -18.43 5.74 8.55
N LYS A 83 -17.64 5.74 9.65
CA LYS A 83 -16.18 5.49 9.57
C LYS A 83 -15.86 4.07 9.14
N LEU A 84 -16.57 3.07 9.66
CA LEU A 84 -16.35 1.67 9.27
C LEU A 84 -16.70 1.43 7.81
N GLU A 85 -17.81 1.99 7.35
CA GLU A 85 -18.20 1.94 5.94
C GLU A 85 -17.16 2.62 5.05
N TYR A 86 -16.72 3.83 5.42
CA TYR A 86 -15.67 4.54 4.68
C TYR A 86 -14.38 3.74 4.56
N ILE A 87 -13.91 3.10 5.65
CA ILE A 87 -12.71 2.24 5.61
C ILE A 87 -12.88 1.12 4.59
N LYS A 88 -14.04 0.45 4.57
CA LYS A 88 -14.36 -0.63 3.62
C LYS A 88 -14.33 -0.11 2.18
N LEU A 89 -15.03 0.99 1.92
CA LEU A 89 -15.11 1.62 0.60
C LEU A 89 -13.75 2.12 0.12
N PHE A 90 -12.95 2.72 1.01
CA PHE A 90 -11.61 3.20 0.69
C PHE A 90 -10.66 2.05 0.31
N LYS A 91 -10.67 0.95 1.05
CA LYS A 91 -9.87 -0.24 0.72
C LYS A 91 -10.25 -0.82 -0.64
N ARG A 92 -11.55 -0.92 -0.92
CA ARG A 92 -12.05 -1.34 -2.23
C ARG A 92 -11.62 -0.39 -3.34
N HIS A 93 -11.68 0.92 -3.08
CA HIS A 93 -11.19 1.94 -4.00
C HIS A 93 -9.69 1.76 -4.32
N LEU A 94 -8.84 1.51 -3.31
CA LEU A 94 -7.42 1.22 -3.53
C LEU A 94 -7.24 -0.05 -4.37
N ALA A 95 -7.97 -1.11 -4.07
CA ALA A 95 -7.90 -2.37 -4.82
C ALA A 95 -8.27 -2.17 -6.29
N LEU A 96 -9.33 -1.42 -6.57
CA LEU A 96 -9.77 -1.09 -7.94
C LEU A 96 -8.72 -0.27 -8.70
N ASN A 97 -8.09 0.71 -8.04
CA ASN A 97 -7.01 1.50 -8.66
C ASN A 97 -5.82 0.61 -9.03
N ILE A 98 -5.39 -0.27 -8.12
CA ILE A 98 -4.27 -1.20 -8.38
C ILE A 98 -4.65 -2.19 -9.49
N ALA A 99 -5.86 -2.76 -9.44
CA ALA A 99 -6.35 -3.67 -10.49
C ALA A 99 -6.38 -3.00 -11.87
N SER A 100 -6.81 -1.73 -11.95
CA SER A 100 -6.80 -0.95 -13.19
C SER A 100 -5.37 -0.72 -13.71
N LEU A 101 -4.41 -0.44 -12.83
CA LEU A 101 -3.00 -0.33 -13.22
C LEU A 101 -2.45 -1.65 -13.73
N MET A 102 -2.84 -2.76 -13.10
CA MET A 102 -2.41 -4.10 -13.49
C MET A 102 -3.03 -4.60 -14.80
N GLN A 103 -4.10 -3.99 -15.31
CA GLN A 103 -4.60 -4.30 -16.67
C GLN A 103 -3.57 -3.98 -17.77
N GLY A 104 -2.71 -3.00 -17.55
CA GLY A 104 -1.57 -2.70 -18.43
C GLY A 104 -0.33 -3.54 -18.18
N TYR A 105 -0.38 -4.53 -17.30
CA TYR A 105 0.75 -5.40 -17.02
C TYR A 105 0.99 -6.36 -18.19
N SER A 106 2.19 -6.30 -18.75
CA SER A 106 2.65 -7.11 -19.89
C SER A 106 3.97 -7.80 -19.59
N ASN A 107 4.03 -8.54 -18.46
CA ASN A 107 5.22 -9.28 -18.02
C ASN A 107 6.46 -8.37 -17.73
N GLN A 108 6.25 -7.14 -17.27
CA GLN A 108 7.34 -6.31 -16.80
C GLN A 108 8.10 -7.01 -15.68
N ASN A 109 9.43 -6.95 -15.77
CA ASN A 109 10.29 -7.41 -14.69
C ASN A 109 10.37 -6.36 -13.58
N TYR A 110 10.56 -6.82 -12.35
CA TYR A 110 10.86 -5.95 -11.23
C TYR A 110 11.99 -6.52 -10.38
N GLU A 111 12.67 -5.66 -9.67
CA GLU A 111 13.70 -6.02 -8.71
C GLU A 111 13.53 -5.21 -7.42
N LEU A 112 13.65 -5.86 -6.27
CA LEU A 112 13.78 -5.18 -4.99
C LEU A 112 15.28 -4.90 -4.78
N THR A 113 15.70 -3.68 -5.07
CA THR A 113 17.11 -3.30 -5.17
C THR A 113 17.75 -3.05 -3.81
N ASN A 114 17.04 -2.38 -2.90
CA ASN A 114 17.57 -1.97 -1.62
C ASN A 114 16.53 -2.13 -0.50
N SER A 115 17.00 -2.27 0.74
CA SER A 115 16.15 -2.20 1.93
C SER A 115 16.89 -1.49 3.07
N LYS A 116 16.20 -0.55 3.74
CA LYS A 116 16.74 0.22 4.86
C LYS A 116 15.69 0.35 5.96
N TYR A 117 16.08 0.11 7.20
CA TYR A 117 15.22 0.36 8.34
C TYR A 117 15.41 1.79 8.87
N ASP A 118 14.31 2.54 8.94
CA ASP A 118 14.26 3.86 9.58
C ASP A 118 13.90 3.68 11.06
N GLU A 119 14.91 3.71 11.91
CA GLU A 119 14.79 3.54 13.36
C GLU A 119 13.89 4.59 14.01
N LYS A 120 13.92 5.83 13.52
CA LYS A 120 13.12 6.94 14.05
C LYS A 120 11.63 6.72 13.86
N ASN A 121 11.23 6.28 12.68
CA ASN A 121 9.84 6.08 12.31
C ASN A 121 9.39 4.62 12.47
N LYS A 122 10.33 3.71 12.73
CA LYS A 122 10.12 2.25 12.81
C LYS A 122 9.46 1.71 11.54
N VAL A 123 10.06 2.02 10.40
CA VAL A 123 9.57 1.69 9.05
C VAL A 123 10.70 1.13 8.21
N SER A 124 10.47 0.03 7.50
CA SER A 124 11.36 -0.44 6.44
C SER A 124 11.04 0.30 5.15
N LEU A 125 12.06 0.90 4.56
CA LEU A 125 12.03 1.49 3.22
C LEU A 125 12.62 0.45 2.26
N ILE A 126 11.84 0.02 1.27
CA ILE A 126 12.23 -1.03 0.33
C ILE A 126 12.09 -0.46 -1.07
N ASP A 127 13.23 -0.32 -1.74
CA ASP A 127 13.27 0.20 -3.10
C ASP A 127 13.03 -0.92 -4.10
N MET A 128 12.20 -0.62 -5.09
CA MET A 128 11.84 -1.50 -6.18
C MET A 128 12.03 -0.74 -7.50
N GLU A 129 12.60 -1.40 -8.46
CA GLU A 129 12.69 -0.95 -9.83
C GLU A 129 11.81 -1.82 -10.72
N VAL A 130 10.93 -1.19 -11.49
CA VAL A 130 10.04 -1.86 -12.44
C VAL A 130 10.53 -1.53 -13.84
N TYR A 131 10.93 -2.51 -14.61
CA TYR A 131 11.50 -2.36 -15.94
C TYR A 131 10.43 -2.48 -17.02
N SER A 132 10.50 -1.60 -18.01
CA SER A 132 9.67 -1.64 -19.22
C SER A 132 10.52 -1.39 -20.45
N ASP A 133 9.97 -1.58 -21.64
CA ASP A 133 10.67 -1.34 -22.92
C ASP A 133 11.07 0.14 -23.11
N THR A 134 10.43 1.05 -22.39
CA THR A 134 10.67 2.50 -22.48
C THR A 134 11.51 3.07 -21.34
N GLY A 135 11.93 2.25 -20.38
CA GLY A 135 12.73 2.66 -19.22
C GLY A 135 12.33 1.96 -17.93
N SER A 136 12.80 2.48 -16.81
CA SER A 136 12.43 1.95 -15.48
C SER A 136 11.70 3.00 -14.64
N ILE A 137 10.87 2.51 -13.72
CA ILE A 137 10.16 3.33 -12.74
C ILE A 137 10.63 2.90 -11.36
N GLN A 138 11.10 3.88 -10.58
CA GLN A 138 11.47 3.66 -9.18
C GLN A 138 10.23 3.77 -8.27
N VAL A 139 10.08 2.77 -7.40
CA VAL A 139 9.04 2.71 -6.38
C VAL A 139 9.69 2.43 -5.02
N THR A 140 9.36 3.20 -4.00
CA THR A 140 9.78 2.92 -2.62
C THR A 140 8.58 2.53 -1.78
N TRP A 141 8.61 1.31 -1.26
CA TRP A 141 7.61 0.79 -0.35
C TRP A 141 7.93 1.17 1.09
N ARG A 142 6.95 1.67 1.81
CA ARG A 142 7.05 1.93 3.24
C ARG A 142 6.30 0.84 3.99
N VAL A 143 7.03 -0.03 4.67
CA VAL A 143 6.51 -1.20 5.36
C VAL A 143 6.72 -1.07 6.85
N LYS A 144 5.68 -1.32 7.63
CA LYS A 144 5.72 -1.28 9.10
C LYS A 144 5.42 -2.65 9.68
N LYS A 145 6.23 -3.09 10.66
CA LYS A 145 5.94 -4.27 11.48
C LYS A 145 5.06 -3.85 12.66
N SER A 146 3.97 -4.58 12.88
CA SER A 146 3.09 -4.42 14.04
C SER A 146 2.80 -5.80 14.61
N LYS A 147 3.23 -6.04 15.84
CA LYS A 147 3.31 -7.38 16.43
C LYS A 147 4.14 -8.29 15.50
N ASP A 148 3.57 -9.42 15.06
CA ASP A 148 4.25 -10.39 14.20
C ASP A 148 3.88 -10.26 12.71
N ARG A 149 3.28 -9.12 12.30
CA ARG A 149 2.80 -8.90 10.93
C ARG A 149 3.38 -7.64 10.32
N TYR A 150 3.62 -7.69 9.01
CA TYR A 150 4.00 -6.55 8.20
C TYR A 150 2.79 -5.92 7.52
N PHE A 151 2.85 -4.60 7.32
CA PHE A 151 1.82 -3.83 6.63
C PHE A 151 2.46 -2.75 5.76
N VAL A 152 2.00 -2.62 4.54
CA VAL A 152 2.29 -1.45 3.70
C VAL A 152 1.53 -0.24 4.27
N ILE A 153 2.25 0.83 4.52
CA ILE A 153 1.69 2.10 5.01
C ILE A 153 1.73 3.22 3.97
N ASP A 154 2.57 3.09 2.95
CA ASP A 154 2.68 4.03 1.84
C ASP A 154 3.46 3.42 0.67
N LEU A 155 3.29 4.02 -0.50
CA LEU A 155 4.06 3.79 -1.71
C LEU A 155 4.52 5.14 -2.25
N LEU A 156 5.80 5.26 -2.59
CA LEU A 156 6.32 6.41 -3.31
C LEU A 156 6.64 5.97 -4.75
N VAL A 157 6.13 6.70 -5.73
CA VAL A 157 6.48 6.52 -7.15
C VAL A 157 7.21 7.78 -7.58
N ALA A 158 8.45 7.65 -8.04
CA ALA A 158 9.33 8.77 -8.31
C ALA A 158 9.32 9.80 -7.15
N ASP A 159 9.52 9.32 -5.93
CA ASP A 159 9.52 10.07 -4.66
C ASP A 159 8.19 10.74 -4.26
N ILE A 160 7.11 10.52 -5.00
CA ILE A 160 5.78 11.08 -4.68
C ILE A 160 4.96 10.06 -3.90
N SER A 161 4.60 10.39 -2.66
CA SER A 161 3.75 9.55 -1.80
C SER A 161 2.33 9.41 -2.38
N LEU A 162 1.91 8.17 -2.65
CA LEU A 162 0.56 7.89 -3.13
C LEU A 162 -0.50 8.16 -2.05
N VAL A 163 -0.18 7.94 -0.79
CA VAL A 163 -1.10 8.22 0.32
C VAL A 163 -1.35 9.72 0.47
N VAL A 164 -0.31 10.56 0.31
CA VAL A 164 -0.44 12.02 0.33
C VAL A 164 -1.22 12.51 -0.89
N THR A 165 -0.94 11.95 -2.07
CA THR A 165 -1.70 12.25 -3.31
C THR A 165 -3.17 11.91 -3.13
N LYS A 166 -3.50 10.72 -2.63
CA LYS A 166 -4.90 10.32 -2.35
C LYS A 166 -5.58 11.22 -1.33
N ARG A 167 -4.85 11.69 -0.32
CA ARG A 167 -5.39 12.68 0.62
C ARG A 167 -5.77 13.98 -0.08
N SER A 168 -4.96 14.47 -1.00
CA SER A 168 -5.25 15.68 -1.78
C SER A 168 -6.47 15.50 -2.67
N GLU A 169 -6.54 14.39 -3.42
CA GLU A 169 -7.68 14.02 -4.27
C GLU A 169 -8.98 13.94 -3.45
N PHE A 170 -8.97 13.18 -2.35
CA PHE A 170 -10.15 13.01 -1.51
C PHE A 170 -10.56 14.30 -0.79
N ASN A 171 -9.60 15.13 -0.39
CA ASN A 171 -9.92 16.44 0.17
C ASN A 171 -10.72 17.30 -0.83
N SER A 172 -10.35 17.28 -2.10
CA SER A 172 -11.05 18.00 -3.16
C SER A 172 -12.48 17.44 -3.37
N MET A 173 -12.62 16.11 -3.37
CA MET A 173 -13.93 15.45 -3.49
C MET A 173 -14.80 15.68 -2.24
N LEU A 174 -14.24 15.59 -1.04
CA LEU A 174 -14.92 15.84 0.24
C LEU A 174 -15.44 17.28 0.34
N LYS A 175 -14.71 18.24 -0.22
CA LYS A 175 -15.15 19.64 -0.30
C LYS A 175 -16.50 19.78 -1.04
N THR A 176 -16.75 18.97 -2.07
CA THR A 176 -18.02 19.02 -2.84
C THR A 176 -19.24 18.50 -2.08
N VAL A 177 -19.04 17.90 -0.91
CA VAL A 177 -20.10 17.40 -0.02
C VAL A 177 -19.97 18.02 1.39
N ASP A 178 -19.40 19.22 1.49
CA ASP A 178 -19.22 19.97 2.75
C ASP A 178 -18.49 19.16 3.82
N TYR A 179 -17.52 18.32 3.40
CA TYR A 179 -16.76 17.40 4.27
C TYR A 179 -17.61 16.40 5.05
N ASN A 180 -18.84 16.17 4.61
CA ASN A 180 -19.72 15.16 5.19
C ASN A 180 -19.34 13.76 4.71
N LEU A 181 -18.80 12.93 5.61
CA LEU A 181 -18.27 11.60 5.25
C LEU A 181 -19.37 10.63 4.82
N ASP A 182 -20.60 10.74 5.35
CA ASP A 182 -21.73 9.90 4.91
C ASP A 182 -22.14 10.21 3.47
N LYS A 183 -22.27 11.49 3.12
CA LYS A 183 -22.52 11.90 1.73
C LYS A 183 -21.39 11.47 0.80
N PHE A 184 -20.16 11.51 1.29
CA PHE A 184 -19.00 11.07 0.52
C PHE A 184 -18.99 9.56 0.30
N ASN A 185 -19.36 8.75 1.30
CA ASN A 185 -19.50 7.29 1.13
C ASN A 185 -20.44 6.94 -0.04
N LYS A 186 -21.57 7.62 -0.17
CA LYS A 186 -22.50 7.42 -1.29
C LYS A 186 -21.87 7.69 -2.66
N LYS A 187 -21.05 8.74 -2.76
CA LYS A 187 -20.29 9.02 -4.00
C LYS A 187 -19.21 7.96 -4.25
N LEU A 188 -18.52 7.53 -3.20
CA LEU A 188 -17.47 6.53 -3.32
C LEU A 188 -18.00 5.15 -3.71
N ILE A 189 -19.20 4.78 -3.24
CA ILE A 189 -19.91 3.58 -3.72
C ILE A 189 -20.10 3.65 -5.24
N ALA A 190 -20.74 4.70 -5.74
CA ALA A 190 -21.02 4.84 -7.16
C ALA A 190 -19.72 4.84 -8.02
N GLN A 191 -18.66 5.48 -7.53
CA GLN A 191 -17.35 5.47 -8.19
C GLN A 191 -16.73 4.09 -8.22
N ASN A 192 -16.77 3.35 -7.10
CA ASN A 192 -16.26 2.00 -7.01
C ASN A 192 -17.02 1.03 -7.92
N ASP A 193 -18.35 1.13 -7.97
CA ASP A 193 -19.18 0.29 -8.83
C ASP A 193 -18.88 0.54 -10.32
N LEU A 194 -18.72 1.80 -10.71
CA LEU A 194 -18.33 2.16 -12.07
C LEU A 194 -16.93 1.63 -12.41
N SER A 195 -15.97 1.76 -11.49
CA SER A 195 -14.61 1.26 -11.69
C SER A 195 -14.58 -0.27 -11.80
N TYR A 196 -15.38 -0.95 -10.97
CA TYR A 196 -15.51 -2.41 -11.02
C TYR A 196 -16.12 -2.91 -12.33
N SER A 197 -17.19 -2.26 -12.79
CA SER A 197 -17.80 -2.59 -14.10
C SER A 197 -16.82 -2.43 -15.26
N LYS A 198 -15.99 -1.38 -15.24
CA LYS A 198 -14.95 -1.17 -16.27
C LYS A 198 -13.83 -2.20 -16.22
N LEU A 199 -13.55 -2.73 -15.05
CA LEU A 199 -12.50 -3.75 -14.85
C LEU A 199 -12.92 -5.11 -15.44
N LEU A 200 -14.23 -5.42 -15.46
CA LEU A 200 -14.75 -6.70 -15.92
C LEU A 200 -15.08 -6.73 -17.42
N ASN A 201 -15.21 -5.56 -18.05
CA ASN A 201 -15.49 -5.39 -19.50
C ASN A 201 -14.20 -5.20 -20.29
#